data_696417cbdd504f5bfc564575572d1666
#
_entry.id   696417cbdd504f5bfc564575572d1666
#
_cell.length_a   1.000
_cell.length_b   1.000
_cell.length_c   1.000
_cell.angle_alpha   90.00
_cell.angle_beta   90.00
_cell.angle_gamma   90.00
#
_symmetry.space_group_name_H-M   'P 1'
#
loop_
_entity.id
_entity.type
_entity.pdbx_description
1 polymer ?
#
loop_
_entity_poly.entity_id
_entity_poly.type
_entity_poly.pdbx_seq_one_letter_code
_entity_poly.pdbx_strand_id
1 'polypeptide(L)'
;MVLPNKFIIFGIAKYSKHLSTYNKHDWGVFVLKIRKLELGNRNIIGARVTKARQHLGMKQIELLAKLQLAGVDMSVPALSLLEGQRRPVSDIELNALADILNVSVDWLLGREG
;
A
#
# COMPACT_ATOMS: atom_id res chain seq x y z
N MET A 1 -13.41 24.68 4.23
CA MET A 1 -13.01 24.46 4.19
C MET A 1 -12.61 24.26 3.97
N VAL A 2 -12.61 23.98 3.94
CA VAL A 2 -12.21 23.72 3.85
C VAL A 2 -11.56 23.22 3.64
N LEU A 3 -11.38 22.74 3.61
CA LEU A 3 -10.66 22.38 3.50
C LEU A 3 -10.07 22.47 2.71
N PRO A 4 -9.79 22.81 2.54
CA PRO A 4 -9.31 22.97 1.78
C PRO A 4 -8.94 22.50 1.12
N ASN A 5 -8.99 22.20 1.13
CA ASN A 5 -8.70 21.72 0.78
C ASN A 5 -8.69 21.20 0.35
N LYS A 6 -8.52 21.08 0.03
CA LYS A 6 -8.57 20.49 -0.23
C LYS A 6 -7.96 19.74 -0.34
N PHE A 7 -7.55 19.24 0.21
CA PHE A 7 -7.09 18.56 0.46
C PHE A 7 -6.70 18.06 0.99
N ILE A 8 -6.21 18.78 1.18
CA ILE A 8 -5.94 18.41 1.84
C ILE A 8 -5.67 17.55 2.24
N ILE A 9 -5.24 17.61 2.39
CA ILE A 9 -5.64 16.53 2.56
C ILE A 9 -6.17 15.81 1.44
N PHE A 10 -6.00 15.66 0.51
CA PHE A 10 -6.52 15.20 -0.31
C PHE A 10 -7.20 14.06 -0.45
N GLY A 11 -6.90 12.83 -0.73
CA GLY A 11 -7.78 11.73 -0.66
C GLY A 11 -8.96 11.93 0.27
N ILE A 12 -8.67 12.60 1.32
CA ILE A 12 -9.68 12.93 2.32
C ILE A 12 -10.71 13.89 1.79
N ALA A 13 -10.34 14.69 0.81
CA ALA A 13 -11.30 15.59 0.18
C ALA A 13 -12.49 14.84 -0.41
N LYS A 14 -12.31 13.60 -0.79
CA LYS A 14 -13.41 12.77 -1.30
C LYS A 14 -14.48 12.55 -0.26
N TYR A 15 -14.11 12.60 0.98
CA TYR A 15 -15.03 12.32 2.07
C TYR A 15 -15.58 13.58 2.70
N SER A 16 -15.38 14.71 2.04
CA SER A 16 -15.74 16.00 2.60
C SER A 16 -17.19 16.08 3.02
N LYS A 17 -18.09 15.42 2.33
CA LYS A 17 -19.49 15.39 2.73
C LYS A 17 -19.70 14.88 4.13
N HIS A 18 -18.99 13.83 4.45
CA HIS A 18 -19.09 13.23 5.79
C HIS A 18 -18.30 14.01 6.80
N LEU A 19 -17.15 14.48 6.37
CA LEU A 19 -16.22 15.16 7.27
C LEU A 19 -16.68 16.57 7.60
N SER A 20 -17.53 17.16 6.76
CA SER A 20 -18.02 18.52 7.02
C SER A 20 -18.87 18.61 8.29
N THR A 21 -19.37 17.47 8.77
CA THR A 21 -20.14 17.44 10.01
C THR A 21 -19.27 17.43 11.26
N TYR A 22 -17.98 17.26 11.08
CA TYR A 22 -17.03 17.18 12.19
C TYR A 22 -16.33 18.50 12.37
N ASN A 23 -16.03 18.85 13.61
CA ASN A 23 -15.16 19.97 13.83
C ASN A 23 -13.73 19.50 13.55
N LYS A 24 -12.81 20.45 13.50
CA LYS A 24 -11.41 20.19 13.21
C LYS A 24 -10.78 19.15 14.12
N HIS A 25 -11.20 19.21 15.38
CA HIS A 25 -10.69 18.33 16.41
C HIS A 25 -11.13 16.88 16.19
N ASP A 26 -12.43 16.71 15.94
CA ASP A 26 -12.99 15.38 15.69
C ASP A 26 -12.43 14.75 14.43
N TRP A 27 -12.22 15.58 13.41
CA TRP A 27 -11.69 15.11 12.15
C TRP A 27 -10.30 14.51 12.33
N GLY A 28 -9.45 15.16 13.12
CA GLY A 28 -8.12 14.65 13.39
C GLY A 28 -8.15 13.29 14.07
N VAL A 29 -9.04 13.13 15.04
CA VAL A 29 -9.19 11.87 15.76
C VAL A 29 -9.67 10.77 14.81
N PHE A 30 -10.61 11.10 13.94
CA PHE A 30 -11.13 10.15 12.97
C PHE A 30 -10.03 9.64 12.04
N VAL A 31 -9.22 10.53 11.51
CA VAL A 31 -8.12 10.15 10.62
C VAL A 31 -7.11 9.26 11.33
N LEU A 32 -6.77 9.61 12.56
CA LEU A 32 -5.85 8.79 13.36
C LEU A 32 -6.40 7.40 13.60
N LYS A 33 -7.69 7.30 13.86
CA LYS A 33 -8.34 6.01 14.09
C LYS A 33 -8.24 5.12 12.86
N ILE A 34 -8.55 5.66 11.70
CA ILE A 34 -8.48 4.92 10.44
C ILE A 34 -7.05 4.46 10.19
N ARG A 35 -6.11 5.39 10.36
CA ARG A 35 -4.70 5.05 10.15
C ARG A 35 -4.24 3.95 11.09
N LYS A 36 -4.68 3.99 12.33
CA LYS A 36 -4.31 2.99 13.31
C LYS A 36 -4.86 1.62 12.94
N LEU A 37 -6.07 1.57 12.41
CA LEU A 37 -6.65 0.32 11.94
C LEU A 37 -5.86 -0.26 10.78
N GLU A 38 -5.42 0.61 9.89
CA GLU A 38 -4.63 0.17 8.74
C GLU A 38 -3.23 -0.27 9.15
N LEU A 39 -2.70 0.32 10.21
CA LEU A 39 -1.39 -0.08 10.71
C LEU A 39 -1.38 -1.48 11.28
N GLY A 40 -2.55 -2.03 11.57
CA GLY A 40 -2.65 -3.44 11.92
C GLY A 40 -2.19 -4.34 10.78
N ASN A 41 -2.37 -3.85 9.55
CA ASN A 41 -1.80 -4.44 8.34
C ASN A 41 -0.74 -3.45 7.87
N ARG A 42 0.50 -3.81 7.96
CA ARG A 42 1.62 -2.90 7.72
C ARG A 42 1.74 -2.45 6.28
N ASN A 43 1.06 -3.11 5.37
CA ASN A 43 0.95 -2.68 3.98
C ASN A 43 -0.37 -3.19 3.44
N ILE A 44 -0.80 -2.61 2.33
CA ILE A 44 -2.07 -3.00 1.70
C ILE A 44 -1.85 -3.79 0.41
N ILE A 45 -0.60 -4.01 0.02
CA ILE A 45 -0.31 -4.64 -1.27
C ILE A 45 0.03 -6.13 -1.17
N GLY A 46 0.36 -6.62 0.03
CA GLY A 46 0.95 -7.94 0.19
C GLY A 46 0.15 -9.07 -0.44
N ALA A 47 -1.16 -9.08 -0.22
CA ALA A 47 -2.01 -10.13 -0.78
C ALA A 47 -2.02 -10.08 -2.30
N ARG A 48 -1.99 -8.89 -2.88
CA ARG A 48 -1.95 -8.72 -4.34
C ARG A 48 -0.60 -9.09 -4.91
N VAL A 49 0.48 -8.84 -4.18
CA VAL A 49 1.81 -9.29 -4.56
C VAL A 49 1.82 -10.82 -4.68
N THR A 50 1.31 -11.49 -3.66
CA THR A 50 1.22 -12.95 -3.67
C THR A 50 0.39 -13.44 -4.84
N LYS A 51 -0.75 -12.82 -5.06
CA LYS A 51 -1.65 -13.20 -6.15
C LYS A 51 -0.99 -13.05 -7.51
N ALA A 52 -0.35 -11.92 -7.75
CA ALA A 52 0.33 -11.67 -9.02
C ALA A 52 1.50 -12.63 -9.22
N ARG A 53 2.27 -12.88 -8.15
CA ARG A 53 3.39 -13.80 -8.21
C ARG A 53 2.91 -15.21 -8.57
N GLN A 54 1.86 -15.68 -7.91
CA GLN A 54 1.31 -17.01 -8.17
C GLN A 54 0.72 -17.11 -9.57
N HIS A 55 0.10 -16.02 -10.02
CA HIS A 55 -0.45 -15.98 -11.39
C HIS A 55 0.65 -16.17 -12.43
N LEU A 56 1.84 -15.67 -12.16
CA LEU A 56 3.00 -15.85 -13.05
C LEU A 56 3.72 -17.19 -12.84
N GLY A 57 3.23 -18.01 -11.91
CA GLY A 57 3.88 -19.28 -11.59
C GLY A 57 5.23 -19.10 -10.91
N MET A 58 5.44 -17.99 -10.23
CA MET A 58 6.73 -17.60 -9.69
C MET A 58 6.78 -17.95 -8.20
N LYS A 59 7.91 -18.55 -7.79
CA LYS A 59 8.15 -18.83 -6.38
C LYS A 59 8.70 -17.58 -5.70
N GLN A 60 8.57 -17.53 -4.36
CA GLN A 60 9.12 -16.40 -3.61
C GLN A 60 10.60 -16.19 -3.89
N ILE A 61 11.36 -17.28 -3.98
CA ILE A 61 12.80 -17.17 -4.22
C ILE A 61 13.09 -16.55 -5.59
N GLU A 62 12.25 -16.82 -6.56
CA GLU A 62 12.40 -16.25 -7.90
C GLU A 62 12.07 -14.76 -7.90
N LEU A 63 11.03 -14.38 -7.19
CA LEU A 63 10.69 -12.97 -7.03
C LEU A 63 11.83 -12.23 -6.34
N LEU A 64 12.37 -12.86 -5.32
CA LEU A 64 13.48 -12.27 -4.57
C LEU A 64 14.69 -12.02 -5.45
N ALA A 65 15.04 -13.00 -6.30
CA ALA A 65 16.15 -12.86 -7.23
C ALA A 65 15.92 -11.69 -8.19
N LYS A 66 14.70 -11.54 -8.68
CA LYS A 66 14.38 -10.45 -9.60
C LYS A 66 14.42 -9.10 -8.89
N LEU A 67 14.01 -9.05 -7.63
CA LEU A 67 14.11 -7.83 -6.84
C LEU A 67 15.58 -7.42 -6.65
N GLN A 68 16.44 -8.39 -6.38
CA GLN A 68 17.89 -8.13 -6.23
C GLN A 68 18.48 -7.57 -7.53
N LEU A 69 18.10 -8.13 -8.66
CA LEU A 69 18.54 -7.62 -9.95
C LEU A 69 18.05 -6.20 -10.20
N ALA A 70 16.91 -5.85 -9.65
CA ALA A 70 16.37 -4.50 -9.76
C ALA A 70 16.96 -3.54 -8.72
N GLY A 71 17.92 -4.00 -7.93
CA GLY A 71 18.57 -3.16 -6.94
C GLY A 71 17.86 -3.09 -5.60
N VAL A 72 16.89 -3.96 -5.37
CA VAL A 72 16.14 -4.01 -4.11
C VAL A 72 16.65 -5.20 -3.30
N ASP A 73 17.37 -4.91 -2.23
CA ASP A 73 17.93 -5.94 -1.37
C ASP A 73 16.90 -6.34 -0.31
N MET A 74 16.47 -7.59 -0.37
CA MET A 74 15.44 -8.08 0.53
C MET A 74 15.73 -9.54 0.86
N SER A 75 15.51 -9.92 2.10
CA SER A 75 15.69 -11.30 2.54
C SER A 75 14.41 -12.11 2.34
N VAL A 76 14.54 -13.44 2.38
CA VAL A 76 13.38 -14.33 2.29
C VAL A 76 12.35 -14.03 3.40
N PRO A 77 12.77 -13.93 4.67
CA PRO A 77 11.80 -13.57 5.72
C PRO A 77 11.13 -12.22 5.48
N ALA A 78 11.89 -11.25 4.96
CA ALA A 78 11.32 -9.93 4.69
C ALA A 78 10.24 -10.00 3.61
N LEU A 79 10.47 -10.77 2.56
CA LEU A 79 9.46 -10.94 1.51
C LEU A 79 8.22 -11.66 2.04
N SER A 80 8.41 -12.67 2.88
CA SER A 80 7.28 -13.36 3.49
C SER A 80 6.46 -12.42 4.34
N LEU A 81 7.11 -11.55 5.12
CA LEU A 81 6.41 -10.56 5.92
C LEU A 81 5.67 -9.56 5.04
N LEU A 82 6.28 -9.17 3.92
CA LEU A 82 5.66 -8.26 2.98
C LEU A 82 4.38 -8.87 2.40
N GLU A 83 4.48 -10.09 1.91
CA GLU A 83 3.33 -10.77 1.32
C GLU A 83 2.24 -11.03 2.35
N GLY A 84 2.62 -11.21 3.60
CA GLY A 84 1.68 -11.38 4.70
C GLY A 84 1.16 -10.06 5.26
N GLN A 85 1.48 -8.95 4.66
CA GLN A 85 1.06 -7.61 5.08
C GLN A 85 1.55 -7.25 6.48
N ARG A 86 2.73 -7.76 6.85
CA ARG A 86 3.26 -7.62 8.21
C ARG A 86 4.50 -6.75 8.29
N ARG A 87 4.86 -6.09 7.21
CA ARG A 87 5.93 -5.10 7.20
C ARG A 87 5.57 -3.97 6.25
N PRO A 88 6.08 -2.75 6.50
CA PRO A 88 5.87 -1.65 5.56
C PRO A 88 6.58 -1.92 4.24
N VAL A 89 6.11 -1.26 3.19
CA VAL A 89 6.70 -1.34 1.85
C VAL A 89 7.09 0.08 1.45
N SER A 90 8.34 0.24 1.03
CA SER A 90 8.80 1.53 0.54
C SER A 90 8.29 1.75 -0.89
N ASP A 91 8.32 3.00 -1.34
CA ASP A 91 7.92 3.33 -2.71
C ASP A 91 8.86 2.68 -3.73
N ILE A 92 10.14 2.56 -3.39
CA ILE A 92 11.12 1.89 -4.25
C ILE A 92 10.75 0.42 -4.41
N GLU A 93 10.41 -0.23 -3.31
CA GLU A 93 9.99 -1.63 -3.35
C GLU A 93 8.69 -1.79 -4.14
N LEU A 94 7.74 -0.91 -3.91
CA LEU A 94 6.46 -0.93 -4.61
C LEU A 94 6.65 -0.81 -6.12
N ASN A 95 7.47 0.13 -6.53
CA ASN A 95 7.75 0.36 -7.94
C ASN A 95 8.40 -0.87 -8.59
N ALA A 96 9.39 -1.44 -7.93
CA ALA A 96 10.07 -2.63 -8.43
C ALA A 96 9.12 -3.83 -8.53
N LEU A 97 8.28 -4.01 -7.52
CA LEU A 97 7.31 -5.10 -7.52
C LEU A 97 6.32 -4.96 -8.68
N ALA A 98 5.85 -3.76 -8.94
CA ALA A 98 4.92 -3.52 -10.05
C ALA A 98 5.56 -3.91 -11.38
N ASP A 99 6.82 -3.50 -11.59
CA ASP A 99 7.54 -3.82 -12.83
C ASP A 99 7.75 -5.33 -12.98
N ILE A 100 8.25 -5.97 -11.93
CA ILE A 100 8.59 -7.40 -11.98
C ILE A 100 7.34 -8.25 -12.16
N LEU A 101 6.27 -7.90 -11.48
CA LEU A 101 5.03 -8.66 -11.54
C LEU A 101 4.16 -8.29 -12.74
N ASN A 102 4.59 -7.28 -13.49
CA ASN A 102 3.90 -6.82 -14.70
C ASN A 102 2.47 -6.38 -14.38
N VAL A 103 2.33 -5.63 -13.34
CA VAL A 103 1.06 -5.02 -12.94
C VAL A 103 1.30 -3.53 -12.67
N SER A 104 0.23 -2.76 -12.64
CA SER A 104 0.37 -1.35 -12.31
C SER A 104 0.50 -1.17 -10.79
N VAL A 105 1.10 -0.06 -10.40
CA VAL A 105 1.13 0.33 -8.99
C VAL A 105 -0.29 0.50 -8.47
N ASP A 106 -1.18 1.09 -9.28
CA ASP A 106 -2.57 1.27 -8.90
C ASP A 106 -3.25 -0.05 -8.61
N TRP A 107 -2.97 -1.08 -9.40
CA TRP A 107 -3.55 -2.39 -9.15
C TRP A 107 -3.06 -2.97 -7.83
N LEU A 108 -1.76 -2.84 -7.56
CA LEU A 108 -1.19 -3.31 -6.28
C LEU A 108 -1.83 -2.60 -5.10
N LEU A 109 -2.13 -1.32 -5.25
CA LEU A 109 -2.76 -0.53 -4.20
C LEU A 109 -4.27 -0.74 -4.11
N GLY A 110 -4.83 -1.55 -5.01
CA GLY A 110 -6.27 -1.79 -5.01
C GLY A 110 -7.09 -0.66 -5.59
N ARG A 111 -6.47 0.20 -6.40
CA ARG A 111 -7.14 1.38 -6.97
C ARG A 111 -7.67 1.15 -8.38
N GLU A 112 -7.25 0.07 -9.01
CA GLU A 112 -7.76 -0.36 -10.31
C GLU A 112 -8.60 -1.60 -10.13
N GLY A 113 -9.63 -1.68 -10.89
CA GLY A 113 -10.57 -2.78 -10.85
C GLY A 113 -10.06 -4.13 -11.36
#